data_bfae8c7ddb13da8ffe0393ecdf7004f7
#
_entry.id   bfae8c7ddb13da8ffe0393ecdf7004f7
#
_cell.length_a   1.000
_cell.length_b   1.000
_cell.length_c   1.000
_cell.angle_alpha   90.00
_cell.angle_beta   90.00
_cell.angle_gamma   90.00
#
_symmetry.space_group_name_H-M   'P 1'
#
loop_
_entity.id
_entity.type
_entity.pdbx_description
1 polymer ?
#
loop_
_entity_poly.entity_id
_entity_poly.type
_entity_poly.pdbx_seq_one_letter_code
_entity_poly.pdbx_strand_id
1 'polypeptide(L)'
;TQLKERRRIDFIIVDSAGKTTDEGIKKLCLVSDAVIVPTSLTQNDLLVTYQTVADLAPARTLNPRLRIIILPNRIHSATNIYTVRETLKNLDAIILPVMVPQKNLFVNFSTLDAENEYQPIAQAILNNLA
;
A
#
# COMPACT_ATOMS: atom_id res chain seq x y z
N THR A 1 -12.72 -15.85 -3.29
CA THR A 1 -11.91 -16.98 -3.75
C THR A 1 -12.15 -18.23 -2.91
N GLN A 2 -11.84 -19.38 -3.43
CA GLN A 2 -12.03 -20.65 -2.73
C GLN A 2 -11.29 -20.70 -1.39
N LEU A 3 -10.12 -20.07 -1.28
CA LEU A 3 -9.36 -20.04 -0.03
C LEU A 3 -10.09 -19.27 1.07
N LYS A 4 -10.70 -18.14 0.73
CA LYS A 4 -11.49 -17.35 1.69
C LYS A 4 -12.77 -18.10 2.09
N GLU A 5 -13.38 -18.80 1.17
CA GLU A 5 -14.62 -19.54 1.41
C GLU A 5 -14.45 -20.70 2.40
N ARG A 6 -13.25 -21.21 2.54
CA ARG A 6 -12.94 -22.29 3.51
C ARG A 6 -12.95 -21.82 4.96
N ARG A 7 -13.17 -20.54 5.24
CA ARG A 7 -13.30 -19.94 6.58
C ARG A 7 -12.12 -20.18 7.53
N ARG A 8 -10.97 -20.65 7.02
CA ARG A 8 -9.75 -20.90 7.81
C ARG A 8 -8.69 -19.83 7.59
N ILE A 9 -8.94 -18.90 6.68
CA ILE A 9 -7.99 -17.88 6.26
C ILE A 9 -8.70 -16.53 6.36
N ASP A 10 -8.18 -15.64 7.20
CA ASP A 10 -8.70 -14.29 7.35
C ASP A 10 -8.20 -13.36 6.25
N PHE A 11 -6.93 -13.52 5.85
CA PHE A 11 -6.30 -12.67 4.86
C PHE A 11 -5.46 -13.49 3.88
N ILE A 12 -5.47 -13.07 2.63
CA ILE A 12 -4.58 -13.57 1.59
C ILE A 12 -3.77 -12.36 1.12
N ILE A 13 -2.45 -12.43 1.30
CA ILE A 13 -1.55 -11.36 0.90
C ILE A 13 -0.75 -11.87 -0.29
N VAL A 14 -0.82 -11.11 -1.39
CA VAL A 14 -0.07 -11.42 -2.60
C VAL A 14 1.06 -10.41 -2.74
N ASP A 15 2.29 -10.89 -2.68
CA ASP A 15 3.47 -10.07 -2.96
C ASP A 15 3.70 -10.09 -4.46
N SER A 16 3.23 -9.05 -5.14
CA SER A 16 3.32 -8.97 -6.59
C SER A 16 4.59 -8.27 -7.02
N ALA A 17 5.37 -8.93 -7.85
CA ALA A 17 6.47 -8.30 -8.57
C ALA A 17 5.98 -7.89 -9.95
N GLY A 18 6.46 -6.76 -10.46
CA GLY A 18 6.16 -6.33 -11.81
C GLY A 18 5.49 -4.97 -11.89
N LYS A 19 5.13 -4.58 -13.12
CA LYS A 19 4.54 -3.28 -13.41
C LYS A 19 3.01 -3.37 -13.39
N THR A 20 2.36 -2.26 -13.04
CA THR A 20 0.89 -2.18 -13.02
C THR A 20 0.26 -2.30 -14.40
N THR A 21 1.05 -2.20 -15.45
CA THR A 21 0.62 -2.51 -16.82
C THR A 21 0.54 -4.01 -17.09
N ASP A 22 1.07 -4.85 -16.20
CA ASP A 22 1.03 -6.30 -16.32
C ASP A 22 -0.42 -6.81 -16.20
N GLU A 23 -0.82 -7.67 -17.14
CA GLU A 23 -2.16 -8.25 -17.17
C GLU A 23 -2.45 -9.10 -15.94
N GLY A 24 -1.45 -9.79 -15.39
CA GLY A 24 -1.62 -10.58 -14.17
C GLY A 24 -1.98 -9.72 -12.97
N ILE A 25 -1.34 -8.57 -12.82
CA ILE A 25 -1.63 -7.62 -11.73
C ILE A 25 -3.01 -7.03 -11.91
N LYS A 26 -3.38 -6.66 -13.12
CA LYS A 26 -4.73 -6.13 -13.40
C LYS A 26 -5.81 -7.16 -13.07
N LYS A 27 -5.60 -8.42 -13.41
CA LYS A 27 -6.53 -9.50 -13.07
C LYS A 27 -6.64 -9.71 -11.57
N LEU A 28 -5.52 -9.65 -10.84
CA LEU A 28 -5.52 -9.75 -9.37
C LEU A 28 -6.35 -8.61 -8.76
N CYS A 29 -6.23 -7.40 -9.26
CA CYS A 29 -6.97 -6.26 -8.75
C CYS A 29 -8.48 -6.41 -8.91
N LEU A 30 -8.94 -7.16 -9.92
CA LEU A 30 -10.37 -7.41 -10.12
C LEU A 30 -10.98 -8.28 -9.02
N VAL A 31 -10.17 -9.07 -8.34
CA VAL A 31 -10.63 -9.98 -7.27
C VAL A 31 -10.07 -9.59 -5.89
N SER A 32 -9.32 -8.52 -5.79
CA SER A 32 -8.74 -8.05 -4.55
C SER A 32 -9.66 -7.07 -3.83
N ASP A 33 -9.56 -7.03 -2.51
CA ASP A 33 -10.27 -6.04 -1.68
C ASP A 33 -9.47 -4.75 -1.56
N ALA A 34 -8.15 -4.86 -1.59
CA ALA A 34 -7.26 -3.72 -1.51
C ALA A 34 -5.95 -3.98 -2.25
N VAL A 35 -5.36 -2.92 -2.75
CA VAL A 35 -3.98 -2.90 -3.23
C VAL A 35 -3.21 -1.87 -2.42
N ILE A 36 -2.06 -2.26 -1.90
CA ILE A 36 -1.21 -1.38 -1.10
C ILE A 36 -0.04 -0.95 -1.96
N VAL A 37 0.12 0.35 -2.12
CA VAL A 37 1.15 0.96 -2.94
C VAL A 37 2.13 1.69 -2.03
N PRO A 38 3.30 1.12 -1.74
CA PRO A 38 4.32 1.83 -0.98
C PRO A 38 4.97 2.90 -1.87
N THR A 39 5.21 4.07 -1.30
CA THR A 39 5.86 5.16 -2.02
C THR A 39 6.71 5.99 -1.07
N SER A 40 7.85 6.47 -1.57
CA SER A 40 8.62 7.51 -0.91
C SER A 40 8.27 8.87 -1.52
N LEU A 41 8.87 9.94 -0.99
CA LEU A 41 8.66 11.29 -1.53
C LEU A 41 9.70 11.68 -2.59
N THR A 42 10.52 10.74 -3.06
CA THR A 42 11.44 11.02 -4.15
C THR A 42 10.65 11.30 -5.42
N GLN A 43 11.19 12.13 -6.30
CA GLN A 43 10.54 12.49 -7.55
C GLN A 43 10.21 11.25 -8.40
N ASN A 44 11.14 10.31 -8.49
CA ASN A 44 10.93 9.08 -9.27
C ASN A 44 9.82 8.22 -8.68
N ASP A 45 9.79 8.03 -7.36
CA ASP A 45 8.76 7.24 -6.71
C ASP A 45 7.39 7.91 -6.83
N LEU A 46 7.32 9.24 -6.74
CA LEU A 46 6.07 9.97 -6.94
C LEU A 46 5.53 9.79 -8.35
N LEU A 47 6.38 9.88 -9.36
CA LEU A 47 5.96 9.65 -10.74
C LEU A 47 5.40 8.24 -10.93
N VAL A 48 6.08 7.24 -10.39
CA VAL A 48 5.63 5.85 -10.45
C VAL A 48 4.31 5.67 -9.70
N THR A 49 4.16 6.32 -8.54
CA THR A 49 2.94 6.24 -7.74
C THR A 49 1.74 6.84 -8.48
N TYR A 50 1.91 8.03 -9.06
CA TYR A 50 0.84 8.64 -9.86
C TYR A 50 0.46 7.78 -11.05
N GLN A 51 1.44 7.20 -11.74
CA GLN A 51 1.19 6.30 -12.85
C GLN A 51 0.48 5.02 -12.41
N THR A 52 0.89 4.46 -11.28
CA THR A 52 0.27 3.26 -10.71
C THR A 52 -1.20 3.49 -10.39
N VAL A 53 -1.54 4.57 -9.74
CA VAL A 53 -2.93 4.89 -9.42
C VAL A 53 -3.75 5.07 -10.70
N ALA A 54 -3.20 5.74 -11.70
CA ALA A 54 -3.86 5.91 -12.99
C ALA A 54 -4.09 4.57 -13.69
N ASP A 55 -3.09 3.68 -13.67
CA ASP A 55 -3.18 2.35 -14.29
C ASP A 55 -4.21 1.45 -13.61
N LEU A 56 -4.45 1.65 -12.30
CA LEU A 56 -5.40 0.86 -11.52
C LEU A 56 -6.83 1.40 -11.59
N ALA A 57 -7.04 2.58 -12.12
CA ALA A 57 -8.37 3.18 -12.20
C ALA A 57 -9.39 2.30 -12.96
N PRO A 58 -9.05 1.68 -14.11
CA PRO A 58 -9.98 0.77 -14.78
C PRO A 58 -10.37 -0.44 -13.93
N ALA A 59 -9.44 -1.00 -13.16
CA ALA A 59 -9.74 -2.12 -12.27
C ALA A 59 -10.71 -1.71 -11.18
N ARG A 60 -10.57 -0.49 -10.63
CA ARG A 60 -11.48 0.04 -9.62
C ARG A 60 -12.89 0.28 -10.19
N THR A 61 -13.01 0.66 -11.45
CA THR A 61 -14.29 0.80 -12.12
C THR A 61 -15.00 -0.56 -12.24
N LEU A 62 -14.27 -1.61 -12.56
CA LEU A 62 -14.81 -2.97 -12.68
C LEU A 62 -15.02 -3.65 -11.33
N ASN A 63 -14.24 -3.27 -10.32
CA ASN A 63 -14.31 -3.78 -8.96
C ASN A 63 -14.46 -2.60 -7.99
N PRO A 64 -15.67 -2.09 -7.76
CA PRO A 64 -15.88 -0.92 -6.89
C PRO A 64 -15.47 -1.13 -5.44
N ARG A 65 -15.28 -2.39 -5.01
CA ARG A 65 -14.81 -2.69 -3.65
C ARG A 65 -13.30 -2.50 -3.48
N LEU A 66 -12.57 -2.44 -4.59
CA LEU A 66 -11.12 -2.29 -4.54
C LEU A 66 -10.75 -0.95 -3.90
N ARG A 67 -9.94 -1.00 -2.85
CA ARG A 67 -9.36 0.18 -2.22
C ARG A 67 -7.90 0.29 -2.62
N ILE A 68 -7.51 1.43 -3.13
CA ILE A 68 -6.11 1.75 -3.42
C ILE A 68 -5.58 2.49 -2.20
N ILE A 69 -4.63 1.89 -1.50
CA ILE A 69 -4.09 2.41 -0.24
C ILE A 69 -2.63 2.79 -0.47
N ILE A 70 -2.30 4.05 -0.27
CA ILE A 70 -0.94 4.54 -0.37
C ILE A 70 -0.28 4.45 1.00
N LEU A 71 0.82 3.74 1.07
CA LEU A 71 1.64 3.60 2.27
C LEU A 71 2.93 4.40 2.10
N PRO A 72 3.06 5.55 2.76
CA PRO A 72 4.33 6.27 2.77
C PRO A 72 5.43 5.40 3.38
N ASN A 73 6.48 5.14 2.61
CA ASN A 73 7.55 4.20 2.95
C ASN A 73 8.91 4.84 2.70
N ARG A 74 9.90 4.45 3.48
CA ARG A 74 11.25 5.00 3.42
C ARG A 74 11.27 6.53 3.54
N ILE A 75 10.49 7.03 4.47
CA ILE A 75 10.37 8.46 4.70
C ILE A 75 11.50 8.93 5.61
N HIS A 76 12.18 10.00 5.20
CA HIS A 76 13.24 10.59 6.01
C HIS A 76 12.70 11.02 7.38
N SER A 77 13.47 10.77 8.45
CA SER A 77 13.04 11.04 9.82
C SER A 77 12.69 12.50 10.11
N ALA A 78 13.24 13.44 9.33
CA ALA A 78 12.94 14.86 9.46
C ALA A 78 11.63 15.28 8.77
N THR A 79 11.03 14.41 7.97
CA THR A 79 9.79 14.70 7.25
C THR A 79 8.60 14.43 8.17
N ASN A 80 7.70 15.41 8.31
CA ASN A 80 6.48 15.22 9.08
C ASN A 80 5.33 14.68 8.24
N ILE A 81 4.33 14.11 8.90
CA ILE A 81 3.19 13.48 8.22
C ILE A 81 2.36 14.50 7.41
N TYR A 82 2.30 15.74 7.84
CA TYR A 82 1.59 16.78 7.12
C TYR A 82 2.19 17.00 5.73
N THR A 83 3.52 17.10 5.64
CA THR A 83 4.22 17.23 4.36
C THR A 83 3.96 16.03 3.44
N VAL A 84 3.97 14.82 3.99
CA VAL A 84 3.67 13.59 3.24
C VAL A 84 2.27 13.66 2.65
N ARG A 85 1.28 14.00 3.46
CA ARG A 85 -0.12 14.08 3.03
C ARG A 85 -0.34 15.17 1.99
N GLU A 86 0.29 16.33 2.16
CA GLU A 86 0.19 17.41 1.19
C GLU A 86 0.78 17.02 -0.17
N THR A 87 1.89 16.29 -0.16
CA THR A 87 2.53 15.83 -1.39
C THR A 87 1.66 14.83 -2.16
N LEU A 88 0.91 13.99 -1.44
CA LEU A 88 0.13 12.90 -2.02
C LEU A 88 -1.36 13.22 -2.18
N LYS A 89 -1.83 14.38 -1.76
CA LYS A 89 -3.26 14.71 -1.65
C LYS A 89 -4.04 14.65 -2.96
N ASN A 90 -3.36 14.83 -4.08
CA ASN A 90 -4.01 14.84 -5.39
C ASN A 90 -4.23 13.44 -5.97
N LEU A 91 -3.71 12.40 -5.29
CA LEU A 91 -3.97 11.03 -5.69
C LEU A 91 -5.39 10.62 -5.33
N ASP A 92 -6.09 10.00 -6.29
CA ASP A 92 -7.40 9.42 -6.05
C ASP A 92 -7.25 8.05 -5.38
N ALA A 93 -6.81 8.08 -4.13
CA ALA A 93 -6.51 6.89 -3.33
C ALA A 93 -6.58 7.25 -1.85
N ILE A 94 -6.61 6.22 -1.01
CA ILE A 94 -6.56 6.39 0.44
C ILE A 94 -5.10 6.55 0.84
N ILE A 95 -4.77 7.66 1.48
CA ILE A 95 -3.41 7.89 1.99
C ILE A 95 -3.42 7.58 3.48
N LEU A 96 -2.60 6.59 3.89
CA LEU A 96 -2.54 6.21 5.29
C LEU A 96 -2.00 7.36 6.15
N PRO A 97 -2.55 7.55 7.36
CA PRO A 97 -2.09 8.58 8.30
C PRO A 97 -0.82 8.18 9.06
N VAL A 98 -0.17 7.11 8.65
CA VAL A 98 1.06 6.59 9.23
C VAL A 98 2.09 6.41 8.11
N MET A 99 3.37 6.33 8.49
CA MET A 99 4.44 6.15 7.51
C MET A 99 5.52 5.23 8.06
N VAL A 100 6.22 4.54 7.15
CA VAL A 100 7.37 3.72 7.50
C VAL A 100 8.62 4.58 7.34
N PRO A 101 9.31 4.90 8.42
CA PRO A 101 10.54 5.68 8.33
C PRO A 101 11.69 4.84 7.78
N GLN A 102 12.67 5.51 7.20
CA GLN A 102 13.91 4.86 6.80
C GLN A 102 14.79 4.67 8.03
N LYS A 103 14.90 3.42 8.51
CA LYS A 103 15.67 3.07 9.70
C LYS A 103 16.55 1.86 9.45
N ASN A 104 17.72 1.85 10.07
CA ASN A 104 18.62 0.68 10.05
C ASN A 104 17.98 -0.57 10.64
N LEU A 105 17.03 -0.41 11.54
CA LEU A 105 16.23 -1.48 12.13
C LEU A 105 15.62 -2.40 11.06
N PHE A 106 15.04 -1.80 10.01
CA PHE A 106 14.39 -2.56 8.93
C PHE A 106 15.42 -3.21 8.00
N VAL A 107 16.60 -2.62 7.90
CA VAL A 107 17.69 -3.18 7.08
C VAL A 107 18.29 -4.41 7.76
N ASN A 108 18.41 -4.39 9.09
CA ASN A 108 19.08 -5.44 9.86
C ASN A 108 18.12 -6.52 10.40
N PHE A 109 16.83 -6.40 10.16
CA PHE A 109 15.80 -7.38 10.56
C PHE A 109 15.85 -7.80 12.02
N SER A 110 15.81 -6.83 12.94
CA SER A 110 15.50 -7.14 14.33
C SER A 110 13.99 -7.41 14.43
N THR A 111 13.61 -8.69 14.47
CA THR A 111 12.23 -9.13 14.27
C THR A 111 11.26 -8.49 15.26
N LEU A 112 11.60 -8.49 16.54
CA LEU A 112 10.71 -7.98 17.59
C LEU A 112 10.50 -6.47 17.47
N ASP A 113 11.57 -5.72 17.23
CA ASP A 113 11.49 -4.26 17.10
C ASP A 113 10.79 -3.88 15.80
N ALA A 114 11.00 -4.64 14.72
CA ALA A 114 10.30 -4.42 13.46
C ALA A 114 8.79 -4.65 13.63
N GLU A 115 8.37 -5.69 14.34
CA GLU A 115 6.96 -5.93 14.63
C GLU A 115 6.33 -4.75 15.35
N ASN A 116 7.00 -4.21 16.38
CA ASN A 116 6.50 -3.06 17.12
C ASN A 116 6.34 -1.82 16.25
N GLU A 117 7.28 -1.57 15.34
CA GLU A 117 7.23 -0.44 14.42
C GLU A 117 6.14 -0.61 13.37
N TYR A 118 5.89 -1.82 12.90
CA TYR A 118 4.88 -2.10 11.89
C TYR A 118 3.47 -2.24 12.42
N GLN A 119 3.27 -2.43 13.72
CA GLN A 119 1.95 -2.64 14.29
C GLN A 119 0.97 -1.49 13.99
N PRO A 120 1.34 -0.21 14.16
CA PRO A 120 0.44 0.89 13.82
C PRO A 120 0.10 0.93 12.33
N ILE A 121 1.03 0.52 11.48
CA ILE A 121 0.84 0.47 10.04
C ILE A 121 -0.17 -0.62 9.68
N ALA A 122 0.00 -1.82 10.23
CA ALA A 122 -0.94 -2.92 10.05
C ALA A 122 -2.34 -2.52 10.53
N GLN A 123 -2.45 -1.85 11.67
CA GLN A 123 -3.73 -1.40 12.19
C GLN A 123 -4.38 -0.37 11.28
N ALA A 124 -3.61 0.57 10.74
CA ALA A 124 -4.13 1.56 9.79
C ALA A 124 -4.66 0.91 8.52
N ILE A 125 -3.98 -0.11 8.00
CA ILE A 125 -4.43 -0.88 6.85
C ILE A 125 -5.75 -1.58 7.18
N LEU A 126 -5.82 -2.29 8.31
CA LEU A 126 -7.03 -3.00 8.73
C LEU A 126 -8.21 -2.07 8.90
N ASN A 127 -8.01 -0.87 9.44
CA ASN A 127 -9.08 0.13 9.61
C ASN A 127 -9.68 0.57 8.28
N ASN A 128 -8.95 0.44 7.19
CA ASN A 128 -9.42 0.81 5.85
C ASN A 128 -9.99 -0.39 5.07
N LEU A 129 -9.97 -1.58 5.63
CA LEU A 129 -10.54 -2.78 5.00
C LEU A 129 -11.95 -3.10 5.52
N ALA A 130 -12.32 -2.50 6.60
CA ALA A 130 -13.63 -2.74 7.23
C ALA A 130 -14.78 -2.08 6.45
#